data_888650d7ea8e93b66acc15e6af370906
#
_entry.id   888650d7ea8e93b66acc15e6af370906
#
_cell.length_a   1.000
_cell.length_b   1.000
_cell.length_c   1.000
_cell.angle_alpha   90.00
_cell.angle_beta   90.00
_cell.angle_gamma   90.00
#
_symmetry.space_group_name_H-M   'P 1'
#
loop_
_entity.id
_entity.type
_entity.pdbx_description
1 polymer ?
#
loop_
_entity_poly.entity_id
_entity_poly.type
_entity_poly.pdbx_seq_one_letter_code
_entity_poly.pdbx_strand_id
1 'polypeptide(L)'
;MANIYKKSRAYSATIRTGVANGMAMLANNQDILRKCSANKIANTANNTVYRLLSDNQNSKLWMSITDNASLIAQASPVQFLSRLESTLKIKNDNPIATGIKESSGDSFFQPDYMTGLYWALADLSWDKKYFSRASLVLAKIATLEIDQTENKKRSLDTILHTILPWQPKTLAPLEVQHGVVEKIVNEHKAVGRELLKGLLPNMTQTTMERELPEWLDITNTLQPVTQQELWKESSYYSNLYIDTTESLQEIVDVINSVNHLTDDTLLSFTNQLNKRLQNMTDKDRQVVWEVLLKKINNLDRRSKDEDERVKILKKIASDIEPEDDLC
;
A
#
# COMPACT_ATOMS: atom_id res chain seq x y z
N MET A 1 17.07 16.72 -13.03
CA MET A 1 16.60 18.13 -13.20
C MET A 1 17.71 19.12 -13.53
N ALA A 2 18.80 19.23 -12.79
CA ALA A 2 19.82 20.22 -13.08
C ALA A 2 20.34 20.18 -14.53
N ASN A 3 20.58 18.98 -15.09
CA ASN A 3 21.09 18.84 -16.47
C ASN A 3 20.07 19.22 -17.55
N ILE A 4 18.77 19.04 -17.29
CA ILE A 4 17.71 19.41 -18.25
C ILE A 4 17.58 20.93 -18.37
N TYR A 5 17.76 21.66 -17.26
CA TYR A 5 17.66 23.12 -17.22
C TYR A 5 19.01 23.81 -17.33
N LYS A 6 20.10 23.12 -17.71
CA LYS A 6 21.47 23.64 -17.78
C LYS A 6 21.96 24.32 -16.47
N LYS A 7 21.36 23.93 -15.33
CA LYS A 7 21.76 24.41 -14.00
C LYS A 7 22.58 23.34 -13.30
N SER A 8 23.82 23.61 -12.95
CA SER A 8 24.59 22.71 -12.09
C SER A 8 24.10 22.82 -10.65
N ARG A 9 24.01 21.69 -9.95
CA ARG A 9 23.78 21.69 -8.50
C ARG A 9 25.03 22.22 -7.80
N ALA A 10 24.86 23.01 -6.74
CA ALA A 10 26.00 23.58 -5.99
C ALA A 10 26.89 22.48 -5.36
N TYR A 11 26.29 21.33 -5.01
CA TYR A 11 27.01 20.21 -4.41
C TYR A 11 26.71 18.92 -5.17
N SER A 12 27.69 18.03 -5.25
CA SER A 12 27.57 16.72 -5.89
C SER A 12 26.55 15.83 -5.16
N ALA A 13 26.03 14.81 -5.83
CA ALA A 13 25.17 13.80 -5.20
C ALA A 13 25.88 13.13 -4.02
N THR A 14 27.16 12.77 -4.17
CA THR A 14 27.99 12.13 -3.14
C THR A 14 28.08 12.97 -1.87
N ILE A 15 28.34 14.30 -1.99
CA ILE A 15 28.39 15.18 -0.82
C ILE A 15 27.03 15.24 -0.12
N ARG A 16 25.94 15.39 -0.87
CA ARG A 16 24.60 15.47 -0.29
C ARG A 16 24.22 14.17 0.43
N THR A 17 24.49 13.02 -0.19
CA THR A 17 24.25 11.70 0.42
C THR A 17 25.15 11.50 1.64
N GLY A 18 26.41 11.85 1.58
CA GLY A 18 27.33 11.78 2.72
C GLY A 18 26.87 12.60 3.92
N VAL A 19 26.37 13.83 3.69
CA VAL A 19 25.79 14.67 4.76
C VAL A 19 24.52 14.06 5.34
N ALA A 20 23.59 13.58 4.49
CA ALA A 20 22.36 12.96 4.94
C ALA A 20 22.64 11.65 5.73
N ASN A 21 23.58 10.84 5.26
CA ASN A 21 24.01 9.61 5.92
C ASN A 21 24.66 9.91 7.28
N GLY A 22 25.58 10.85 7.34
CA GLY A 22 26.19 11.29 8.60
C GLY A 22 25.15 11.79 9.60
N MET A 23 24.15 12.54 9.14
CA MET A 23 23.06 13.02 9.99
C MET A 23 22.21 11.85 10.53
N ALA A 24 21.83 10.87 9.69
CA ALA A 24 21.08 9.69 10.10
C ALA A 24 21.87 8.84 11.09
N MET A 25 23.14 8.55 10.80
CA MET A 25 24.06 7.85 11.69
C MET A 25 24.15 8.51 13.07
N LEU A 26 24.41 9.81 13.11
CA LEU A 26 24.54 10.56 14.36
C LEU A 26 23.23 10.61 15.16
N ALA A 27 22.10 10.74 14.50
CA ALA A 27 20.79 10.79 15.14
C ALA A 27 20.43 9.46 15.86
N ASN A 28 20.86 8.34 15.31
CA ASN A 28 20.50 7.01 15.79
C ASN A 28 21.58 6.34 16.69
N ASN A 29 22.77 6.95 16.84
CA ASN A 29 23.85 6.45 17.68
C ASN A 29 24.13 7.34 18.90
N GLN A 30 23.09 7.85 19.54
CA GLN A 30 23.20 8.82 20.64
C GLN A 30 23.92 8.25 21.87
N ASP A 31 23.78 6.97 22.15
CA ASP A 31 24.42 6.34 23.32
C ASP A 31 25.95 6.33 23.20
N ILE A 32 26.47 6.12 21.99
CA ILE A 32 27.90 6.19 21.70
C ILE A 32 28.42 7.63 21.86
N LEU A 33 27.59 8.60 21.55
CA LEU A 33 27.93 10.02 21.49
C LEU A 33 27.60 10.80 22.78
N ARG A 34 27.08 10.14 23.81
CA ARG A 34 26.74 10.77 25.12
C ARG A 34 27.90 11.54 25.73
N LYS A 35 29.13 11.05 25.57
CA LYS A 35 30.33 11.73 26.07
C LYS A 35 30.67 12.99 25.30
N CYS A 36 30.24 13.11 24.06
CA CYS A 36 30.56 14.26 23.19
C CYS A 36 29.54 15.38 23.32
N SER A 37 28.25 15.04 23.52
CA SER A 37 27.19 16.06 23.48
C SER A 37 25.84 15.48 23.95
N ALA A 38 25.56 15.50 25.25
CA ALA A 38 24.30 15.00 25.78
C ALA A 38 23.08 15.63 25.07
N ASN A 39 22.28 14.79 24.39
CA ASN A 39 21.03 15.13 23.70
C ASN A 39 21.10 16.21 22.60
N LYS A 40 22.24 16.85 22.36
CA LYS A 40 22.35 17.91 21.36
C LYS A 40 22.26 17.39 19.92
N ILE A 41 22.74 16.17 19.68
CA ILE A 41 22.83 15.61 18.32
C ILE A 41 21.43 15.27 17.79
N ALA A 42 20.59 14.59 18.58
CA ALA A 42 19.21 14.32 18.19
C ALA A 42 18.41 15.60 17.96
N ASN A 43 18.56 16.57 18.84
CA ASN A 43 17.91 17.87 18.68
C ASN A 43 18.43 18.59 17.42
N THR A 44 19.72 18.47 17.11
CA THR A 44 20.28 19.05 15.90
C THR A 44 19.73 18.37 14.65
N ALA A 45 19.66 17.04 14.59
CA ALA A 45 19.07 16.31 13.48
C ALA A 45 17.58 16.69 13.30
N ASN A 46 16.79 16.66 14.39
CA ASN A 46 15.40 17.07 14.37
C ASN A 46 15.20 18.50 13.86
N ASN A 47 15.99 19.46 14.36
CA ASN A 47 15.91 20.84 13.94
C ASN A 47 16.37 21.01 12.48
N THR A 48 17.38 20.27 12.03
CA THR A 48 17.87 20.32 10.66
C THR A 48 16.80 19.81 9.69
N VAL A 49 16.20 18.65 9.96
CA VAL A 49 15.10 18.11 9.15
C VAL A 49 13.88 19.04 9.17
N TYR A 50 13.53 19.57 10.34
CA TYR A 50 12.45 20.54 10.47
C TYR A 50 12.68 21.78 9.58
N ARG A 51 13.89 22.35 9.61
CA ARG A 51 14.25 23.53 8.80
C ARG A 51 14.35 23.20 7.32
N LEU A 52 14.94 22.06 6.96
CA LEU A 52 15.01 21.57 5.58
C LEU A 52 13.64 21.46 4.94
N LEU A 53 12.66 20.94 5.69
CA LEU A 53 11.29 20.72 5.23
C LEU A 53 10.36 21.88 5.62
N SER A 54 10.88 23.06 5.99
CA SER A 54 10.04 24.20 6.40
C SER A 54 9.21 24.76 5.24
N ASP A 55 9.75 24.78 4.02
CA ASP A 55 9.05 25.18 2.80
C ASP A 55 8.30 23.97 2.18
N ASN A 56 7.48 23.33 2.98
CA ASN A 56 6.79 22.11 2.60
C ASN A 56 5.67 22.31 1.54
N GLN A 57 5.36 23.55 1.20
CA GLN A 57 4.43 23.92 0.11
C GLN A 57 5.11 23.91 -1.26
N ASN A 58 6.41 23.75 -1.31
CA ASN A 58 7.18 23.75 -2.54
C ASN A 58 7.39 22.34 -3.10
N SER A 59 6.76 22.03 -4.23
CA SER A 59 6.89 20.72 -4.91
C SER A 59 8.34 20.42 -5.28
N LYS A 60 9.11 21.44 -5.67
CA LYS A 60 10.55 21.28 -6.02
C LYS A 60 11.39 20.85 -4.84
N LEU A 61 11.03 21.23 -3.61
CA LEU A 61 11.69 20.74 -2.41
C LEU A 61 11.54 19.22 -2.31
N TRP A 62 10.31 18.72 -2.34
CA TRP A 62 10.03 17.27 -2.24
C TRP A 62 10.72 16.48 -3.34
N MET A 63 10.65 16.94 -4.58
CA MET A 63 11.35 16.31 -5.69
C MET A 63 12.89 16.36 -5.56
N SER A 64 13.45 17.41 -4.96
CA SER A 64 14.89 17.58 -4.83
C SER A 64 15.53 16.71 -3.75
N ILE A 65 14.78 16.35 -2.72
CA ILE A 65 15.26 15.50 -1.61
C ILE A 65 15.08 14.01 -1.86
N THR A 66 14.39 13.61 -2.94
CA THR A 66 14.01 12.21 -3.20
C THR A 66 15.21 11.25 -3.12
N ASP A 67 16.37 11.63 -3.67
CA ASP A 67 17.59 10.81 -3.65
C ASP A 67 18.08 10.46 -2.23
N ASN A 68 17.73 11.28 -1.23
CA ASN A 68 18.16 11.15 0.17
C ASN A 68 16.98 11.09 1.14
N ALA A 69 15.74 10.92 0.65
CA ALA A 69 14.54 10.96 1.48
C ALA A 69 14.55 9.89 2.58
N SER A 70 15.05 8.69 2.28
CA SER A 70 15.20 7.60 3.25
C SER A 70 16.15 7.99 4.39
N LEU A 71 17.32 8.53 4.09
CA LEU A 71 18.29 8.97 5.10
C LEU A 71 17.76 10.15 5.95
N ILE A 72 17.07 11.11 5.31
CA ILE A 72 16.45 12.24 5.99
C ILE A 72 15.33 11.75 6.93
N ALA A 73 14.52 10.78 6.48
CA ALA A 73 13.46 10.17 7.28
C ALA A 73 14.04 9.40 8.47
N GLN A 74 15.10 8.61 8.27
CA GLN A 74 15.79 7.88 9.34
C GLN A 74 16.49 8.83 10.35
N ALA A 75 16.97 10.00 9.90
CA ALA A 75 17.57 11.00 10.80
C ALA A 75 16.55 11.65 11.73
N SER A 76 15.30 11.83 11.30
CA SER A 76 14.23 12.40 12.12
C SER A 76 12.85 11.93 11.65
N PRO A 77 12.44 10.70 12.01
CA PRO A 77 11.18 10.12 11.56
C PRO A 77 9.96 10.98 11.89
N VAL A 78 9.94 11.52 13.12
CA VAL A 78 8.81 12.33 13.60
C VAL A 78 8.66 13.62 12.80
N GLN A 79 9.75 14.33 12.55
CA GLN A 79 9.71 15.60 11.80
C GLN A 79 9.39 15.35 10.32
N PHE A 80 9.99 14.31 9.73
CA PHE A 80 9.73 13.93 8.35
C PHE A 80 8.24 13.62 8.13
N LEU A 81 7.67 12.71 8.93
CA LEU A 81 6.26 12.36 8.85
C LEU A 81 5.34 13.56 9.11
N SER A 82 5.63 14.37 10.15
CA SER A 82 4.79 15.53 10.47
C SER A 82 4.77 16.57 9.34
N ARG A 83 5.90 16.79 8.68
CA ARG A 83 5.96 17.71 7.53
C ARG A 83 5.23 17.15 6.32
N LEU A 84 5.38 15.86 6.04
CA LEU A 84 4.69 15.21 4.93
C LEU A 84 3.18 15.18 5.16
N GLU A 85 2.73 14.84 6.39
CA GLU A 85 1.32 14.89 6.78
C GLU A 85 0.73 16.30 6.63
N SER A 86 1.47 17.34 6.99
CA SER A 86 1.01 18.71 6.81
C SER A 86 0.94 19.12 5.34
N THR A 87 1.89 18.68 4.51
CA THR A 87 1.87 18.89 3.05
C THR A 87 0.65 18.24 2.41
N LEU A 88 0.33 17.00 2.81
CA LEU A 88 -0.81 16.26 2.29
C LEU A 88 -2.19 16.86 2.68
N LYS A 89 -2.24 17.78 3.65
CA LYS A 89 -3.46 18.54 4.00
C LYS A 89 -3.75 19.73 3.08
N ILE A 90 -2.79 20.12 2.26
CA ILE A 90 -2.95 21.22 1.29
C ILE A 90 -3.88 20.74 0.19
N LYS A 91 -5.04 21.43 0.04
CA LYS A 91 -6.08 21.01 -0.92
C LYS A 91 -5.79 21.48 -2.35
N ASN A 92 -5.32 22.72 -2.50
CA ASN A 92 -5.05 23.33 -3.81
C ASN A 92 -3.56 23.26 -4.09
N ASP A 93 -3.19 22.89 -5.31
CA ASP A 93 -1.79 22.81 -5.76
C ASP A 93 -0.91 21.98 -4.79
N ASN A 94 -1.40 20.80 -4.39
CA ASN A 94 -0.69 19.94 -3.46
C ASN A 94 0.70 19.60 -4.00
N PRO A 95 1.78 19.88 -3.26
CA PRO A 95 3.15 19.68 -3.73
C PRO A 95 3.48 18.21 -4.08
N ILE A 96 2.89 17.25 -3.35
CA ILE A 96 3.09 15.82 -3.60
C ILE A 96 2.35 15.41 -4.88
N ALA A 97 1.10 15.87 -5.06
CA ALA A 97 0.34 15.65 -6.28
C ALA A 97 1.06 16.21 -7.52
N THR A 98 1.65 17.40 -7.40
CA THR A 98 2.50 17.98 -8.45
C THR A 98 3.71 17.09 -8.76
N GLY A 99 4.40 16.58 -7.74
CA GLY A 99 5.52 15.67 -7.90
C GLY A 99 5.12 14.36 -8.58
N ILE A 100 3.97 13.78 -8.24
CA ILE A 100 3.40 12.59 -8.88
C ILE A 100 3.15 12.86 -10.37
N LYS A 101 2.48 13.97 -10.69
CA LYS A 101 2.17 14.37 -12.06
C LYS A 101 3.44 14.59 -12.90
N GLU A 102 4.44 15.27 -12.36
CA GLU A 102 5.72 15.48 -13.05
C GLU A 102 6.52 14.18 -13.23
N SER A 103 6.28 13.15 -12.39
CA SER A 103 6.89 11.82 -12.52
C SER A 103 6.15 10.89 -13.48
N SER A 104 4.94 11.24 -13.91
CA SER A 104 4.02 10.37 -14.66
C SER A 104 4.03 10.60 -16.17
N GLY A 105 4.92 11.44 -16.71
CA GLY A 105 4.96 11.73 -18.14
C GLY A 105 5.33 10.52 -19.01
N ASP A 106 4.89 10.54 -20.26
CA ASP A 106 4.99 9.44 -21.24
C ASP A 106 6.41 9.15 -21.75
N SER A 107 7.42 9.84 -21.28
CA SER A 107 8.79 9.65 -21.72
C SER A 107 9.50 8.53 -20.96
N PHE A 108 10.04 7.55 -21.68
CA PHE A 108 10.84 6.44 -21.12
C PHE A 108 12.07 6.93 -20.31
N PHE A 109 12.50 8.16 -20.52
CA PHE A 109 13.62 8.80 -19.83
C PHE A 109 13.21 9.81 -18.75
N GLN A 110 11.93 9.87 -18.39
CA GLN A 110 11.49 10.83 -17.38
C GLN A 110 11.93 10.39 -15.99
N PRO A 111 12.63 11.25 -15.23
CA PRO A 111 13.06 10.92 -13.89
C PRO A 111 11.83 10.74 -12.97
N ASP A 112 11.87 9.71 -12.16
CA ASP A 112 10.89 9.53 -11.10
C ASP A 112 11.32 10.29 -9.85
N TYR A 113 10.60 11.37 -9.57
CA TYR A 113 10.91 12.24 -8.44
C TYR A 113 10.27 11.80 -7.12
N MET A 114 9.49 10.72 -7.13
CA MET A 114 8.74 10.27 -5.95
C MET A 114 9.25 8.96 -5.35
N THR A 115 10.03 8.17 -6.09
CA THR A 115 10.51 6.85 -5.66
C THR A 115 11.19 6.89 -4.29
N GLY A 116 12.07 7.85 -4.04
CA GLY A 116 12.76 7.96 -2.76
C GLY A 116 11.84 8.26 -1.59
N LEU A 117 10.70 8.95 -1.83
CA LEU A 117 9.69 9.18 -0.81
C LEU A 117 8.98 7.87 -0.41
N TYR A 118 8.64 7.03 -1.39
CA TYR A 118 8.06 5.71 -1.10
C TYR A 118 9.02 4.83 -0.33
N TRP A 119 10.30 4.84 -0.68
CA TRP A 119 11.34 4.11 0.05
C TRP A 119 11.49 4.61 1.47
N ALA A 120 11.51 5.92 1.68
CA ALA A 120 11.57 6.51 3.02
C ALA A 120 10.40 6.05 3.91
N LEU A 121 9.18 6.04 3.37
CA LEU A 121 8.00 5.59 4.10
C LEU A 121 8.02 4.08 4.37
N ALA A 122 8.52 3.29 3.43
CA ALA A 122 8.68 1.86 3.64
C ALA A 122 9.76 1.54 4.69
N ASP A 123 10.87 2.30 4.73
CA ASP A 123 11.89 2.17 5.78
C ASP A 123 11.31 2.50 7.16
N LEU A 124 10.53 3.57 7.26
CA LEU A 124 9.86 3.91 8.51
C LEU A 124 8.81 2.88 8.93
N SER A 125 8.21 2.18 7.98
CA SER A 125 7.20 1.15 8.25
C SER A 125 7.78 -0.11 8.91
N TRP A 126 9.09 -0.32 8.89
CA TRP A 126 9.73 -1.39 9.64
C TRP A 126 9.59 -1.20 11.15
N ASP A 127 9.70 0.03 11.65
CA ASP A 127 9.57 0.31 13.08
C ASP A 127 8.09 0.40 13.48
N LYS A 128 7.70 -0.44 14.45
CA LYS A 128 6.34 -0.44 15.03
C LYS A 128 5.86 0.94 15.51
N LYS A 129 6.80 1.86 15.85
CA LYS A 129 6.46 3.22 16.29
C LYS A 129 5.95 4.10 15.14
N TYR A 130 6.43 3.85 13.94
CA TYR A 130 6.14 4.71 12.77
C TYR A 130 5.26 4.03 11.74
N PHE A 131 5.09 2.71 11.81
CA PHE A 131 4.31 1.91 10.86
C PHE A 131 2.94 2.52 10.54
N SER A 132 2.12 2.77 11.56
CA SER A 132 0.76 3.28 11.34
C SER A 132 0.76 4.64 10.64
N ARG A 133 1.64 5.56 11.03
CA ARG A 133 1.73 6.88 10.40
C ARG A 133 2.23 6.78 8.95
N ALA A 134 3.29 6.01 8.72
CA ALA A 134 3.86 5.84 7.39
C ALA A 134 2.85 5.20 6.42
N SER A 135 2.14 4.14 6.86
CA SER A 135 1.12 3.47 6.06
C SER A 135 -0.08 4.38 5.73
N LEU A 136 -0.56 5.17 6.70
CA LEU A 136 -1.66 6.12 6.46
C LEU A 136 -1.24 7.28 5.54
N VAL A 137 0.00 7.72 5.62
CA VAL A 137 0.58 8.69 4.68
C VAL A 137 0.64 8.11 3.28
N LEU A 138 1.12 6.87 3.13
CA LEU A 138 1.13 6.15 1.85
C LEU A 138 -0.28 6.00 1.27
N ALA A 139 -1.28 5.65 2.09
CA ALA A 139 -2.67 5.55 1.67
C ALA A 139 -3.22 6.88 1.14
N LYS A 140 -2.86 7.99 1.78
CA LYS A 140 -3.25 9.33 1.33
C LYS A 140 -2.55 9.72 0.03
N ILE A 141 -1.29 9.33 -0.16
CA ILE A 141 -0.58 9.49 -1.44
C ILE A 141 -1.24 8.61 -2.51
N ALA A 142 -1.64 7.38 -2.19
CA ALA A 142 -2.35 6.49 -3.11
C ALA A 142 -3.65 7.10 -3.64
N THR A 143 -4.38 7.85 -2.81
CA THR A 143 -5.56 8.61 -3.26
C THR A 143 -5.18 9.64 -4.33
N LEU A 144 -4.08 10.37 -4.14
CA LEU A 144 -3.60 11.33 -5.13
C LEU A 144 -3.08 10.64 -6.41
N GLU A 145 -2.51 9.44 -6.31
CA GLU A 145 -2.08 8.65 -7.47
C GLU A 145 -3.26 8.17 -8.31
N ILE A 146 -4.31 7.65 -7.68
CA ILE A 146 -5.53 7.20 -8.37
C ILE A 146 -6.18 8.35 -9.16
N ASP A 147 -6.22 9.55 -8.57
CA ASP A 147 -6.82 10.72 -9.19
C ASP A 147 -6.03 11.26 -10.41
N GLN A 148 -4.73 10.95 -10.52
CA GLN A 148 -3.84 11.56 -11.51
C GLN A 148 -3.22 10.59 -12.52
N THR A 149 -3.22 9.30 -12.24
CA THR A 149 -2.51 8.30 -13.07
C THR A 149 -3.31 7.01 -13.17
N GLU A 150 -3.65 6.59 -14.38
CA GLU A 150 -4.39 5.34 -14.57
C GLU A 150 -3.62 4.07 -14.19
N ASN A 151 -2.28 4.11 -14.14
CA ASN A 151 -1.46 2.89 -14.12
C ASN A 151 -0.35 2.81 -13.07
N LYS A 152 -0.13 3.81 -12.22
CA LYS A 152 0.95 3.79 -11.23
C LYS A 152 0.40 3.87 -9.81
N LYS A 153 0.41 2.74 -9.10
CA LYS A 153 -0.08 2.60 -7.72
C LYS A 153 1.09 2.32 -6.76
N ARG A 154 2.20 3.04 -6.86
CA ARG A 154 3.44 2.73 -6.14
C ARG A 154 3.33 2.85 -4.63
N SER A 155 2.59 3.83 -4.14
CA SER A 155 2.34 3.97 -2.71
C SER A 155 1.49 2.81 -2.17
N LEU A 156 0.49 2.38 -2.94
CA LEU A 156 -0.31 1.19 -2.62
C LEU A 156 0.54 -0.07 -2.61
N ASP A 157 1.37 -0.27 -3.63
CA ASP A 157 2.30 -1.41 -3.70
C ASP A 157 3.29 -1.39 -2.52
N THR A 158 3.71 -0.21 -2.07
CA THR A 158 4.57 -0.07 -0.89
C THR A 158 3.89 -0.54 0.38
N ILE A 159 2.61 -0.18 0.59
CA ILE A 159 1.82 -0.68 1.74
C ILE A 159 1.67 -2.19 1.62
N LEU A 160 1.24 -2.66 0.46
CA LEU A 160 1.03 -4.08 0.18
C LEU A 160 2.27 -4.90 0.53
N HIS A 161 3.44 -4.52 0.00
CA HIS A 161 4.69 -5.22 0.26
C HIS A 161 5.15 -5.15 1.73
N THR A 162 4.68 -4.18 2.50
CA THR A 162 4.99 -4.07 3.92
C THR A 162 4.21 -5.08 4.76
N ILE A 163 2.96 -5.37 4.41
CA ILE A 163 2.04 -6.19 5.21
C ILE A 163 1.64 -7.51 4.53
N LEU A 164 2.39 -7.96 3.53
CA LEU A 164 2.11 -9.24 2.86
C LEU A 164 2.06 -10.40 3.86
N PRO A 165 0.98 -11.19 3.90
CA PRO A 165 0.78 -12.23 4.90
C PRO A 165 1.91 -13.28 4.98
N TRP A 166 2.57 -13.58 3.86
CA TRP A 166 3.67 -14.59 3.82
C TRP A 166 5.07 -14.02 4.05
N GLN A 167 5.24 -12.71 3.92
CA GLN A 167 6.53 -12.03 4.10
C GLN A 167 6.34 -10.59 4.56
N PRO A 168 5.85 -10.37 5.79
CA PRO A 168 5.69 -9.03 6.32
C PRO A 168 7.06 -8.33 6.47
N LYS A 169 7.09 -7.05 6.19
CA LYS A 169 8.29 -6.19 6.31
C LYS A 169 8.04 -5.10 7.35
N THR A 170 7.53 -5.50 8.48
CA THR A 170 7.26 -4.62 9.61
C THR A 170 7.33 -5.41 10.91
N LEU A 171 7.77 -4.75 11.97
CA LEU A 171 7.70 -5.27 13.35
C LEU A 171 6.42 -4.82 14.08
N ALA A 172 5.49 -4.21 13.38
CA ALA A 172 4.19 -3.85 13.96
C ALA A 172 3.38 -5.12 14.27
N PRO A 173 2.78 -5.23 15.47
CA PRO A 173 1.87 -6.33 15.78
C PRO A 173 0.72 -6.44 14.78
N LEU A 174 0.20 -7.67 14.57
CA LEU A 174 -0.89 -7.92 13.61
C LEU A 174 -2.12 -7.06 13.89
N GLU A 175 -2.48 -6.87 15.16
CA GLU A 175 -3.63 -6.03 15.54
C GLU A 175 -3.45 -4.57 15.07
N VAL A 176 -2.21 -4.08 15.07
CA VAL A 176 -1.88 -2.73 14.56
C VAL A 176 -1.96 -2.71 13.04
N GLN A 177 -1.48 -3.77 12.37
CA GLN A 177 -1.58 -3.90 10.91
C GLN A 177 -3.05 -3.93 10.48
N HIS A 178 -3.88 -4.77 11.11
CA HIS A 178 -5.32 -4.86 10.87
C HIS A 178 -6.02 -3.51 11.07
N GLY A 179 -5.79 -2.84 12.20
CA GLY A 179 -6.39 -1.53 12.46
C GLY A 179 -6.00 -0.46 11.45
N VAL A 180 -4.78 -0.52 10.88
CA VAL A 180 -4.36 0.37 9.80
C VAL A 180 -5.10 0.05 8.50
N VAL A 181 -5.22 -1.23 8.13
CA VAL A 181 -5.96 -1.64 6.93
C VAL A 181 -7.43 -1.25 7.03
N GLU A 182 -8.09 -1.56 8.15
CA GLU A 182 -9.48 -1.16 8.40
C GLU A 182 -9.67 0.35 8.29
N LYS A 183 -8.74 1.13 8.87
CA LYS A 183 -8.77 2.58 8.77
C LYS A 183 -8.63 3.07 7.34
N ILE A 184 -7.73 2.49 6.55
CA ILE A 184 -7.56 2.82 5.12
C ILE A 184 -8.84 2.50 4.36
N VAL A 185 -9.46 1.35 4.60
CA VAL A 185 -10.73 0.94 3.97
C VAL A 185 -11.84 1.93 4.29
N ASN A 186 -11.93 2.38 5.54
CA ASN A 186 -12.99 3.30 5.98
C ASN A 186 -12.77 4.74 5.50
N GLU A 187 -11.53 5.24 5.49
CA GLU A 187 -11.23 6.64 5.14
C GLU A 187 -10.95 6.84 3.64
N HIS A 188 -10.48 5.80 2.94
CA HIS A 188 -10.04 5.83 1.54
C HIS A 188 -10.55 4.59 0.80
N LYS A 189 -11.88 4.47 0.63
CA LYS A 189 -12.54 3.25 0.14
C LYS A 189 -11.89 2.66 -1.13
N ALA A 190 -11.63 3.47 -2.15
CA ALA A 190 -11.02 2.98 -3.40
C ALA A 190 -9.62 2.39 -3.17
N VAL A 191 -8.77 3.06 -2.38
CA VAL A 191 -7.44 2.59 -2.00
C VAL A 191 -7.54 1.32 -1.17
N GLY A 192 -8.45 1.29 -0.18
CA GLY A 192 -8.68 0.14 0.69
C GLY A 192 -9.12 -1.10 -0.08
N ARG A 193 -10.02 -0.94 -1.04
CA ARG A 193 -10.48 -2.05 -1.91
C ARG A 193 -9.34 -2.64 -2.73
N GLU A 194 -8.53 -1.80 -3.36
CA GLU A 194 -7.37 -2.26 -4.12
C GLU A 194 -6.32 -2.91 -3.22
N LEU A 195 -6.08 -2.36 -2.02
CA LEU A 195 -5.19 -2.95 -1.03
C LEU A 195 -5.66 -4.35 -0.62
N LEU A 196 -6.93 -4.50 -0.25
CA LEU A 196 -7.51 -5.78 0.13
C LEU A 196 -7.43 -6.80 -1.01
N LYS A 197 -7.72 -6.38 -2.24
CA LYS A 197 -7.57 -7.23 -3.43
C LYS A 197 -6.13 -7.72 -3.62
N GLY A 198 -5.14 -6.87 -3.36
CA GLY A 198 -3.73 -7.25 -3.40
C GLY A 198 -3.30 -8.18 -2.25
N LEU A 199 -4.00 -8.17 -1.12
CA LEU A 199 -3.75 -9.04 0.04
C LEU A 199 -4.45 -10.41 -0.06
N LEU A 200 -5.33 -10.61 -1.06
CA LEU A 200 -5.92 -11.93 -1.29
C LEU A 200 -4.84 -12.96 -1.64
N PRO A 201 -5.01 -14.23 -1.24
CA PRO A 201 -4.06 -15.30 -1.55
C PRO A 201 -3.74 -15.38 -3.03
N ASN A 202 -2.48 -15.16 -3.38
CA ASN A 202 -2.01 -15.25 -4.76
C ASN A 202 -0.66 -15.98 -4.82
N MET A 203 -0.65 -17.20 -5.32
CA MET A 203 0.54 -18.05 -5.39
C MET A 203 1.61 -17.53 -6.37
N THR A 204 1.28 -16.57 -7.22
CA THR A 204 2.23 -15.98 -8.19
C THR A 204 2.81 -14.65 -7.74
N GLN A 205 2.40 -14.16 -6.58
CA GLN A 205 2.88 -12.88 -6.08
C GLN A 205 4.30 -13.04 -5.53
N THR A 206 5.21 -12.26 -6.08
CA THR A 206 6.60 -12.18 -5.64
C THR A 206 6.87 -10.83 -4.99
N THR A 207 7.77 -10.79 -4.03
CA THR A 207 8.26 -9.55 -3.45
C THR A 207 9.74 -9.39 -3.74
N MET A 208 10.18 -8.16 -3.97
CA MET A 208 11.61 -7.88 -3.92
C MET A 208 12.07 -7.94 -2.48
N GLU A 209 13.21 -8.60 -2.25
CA GLU A 209 13.88 -8.56 -0.96
C GLU A 209 14.27 -7.10 -0.68
N ARG A 210 13.91 -6.60 0.48
CA ARG A 210 14.24 -5.25 0.90
C ARG A 210 15.02 -5.32 2.19
N GLU A 211 16.17 -4.71 2.19
CA GLU A 211 17.02 -4.63 3.37
C GLU A 211 16.35 -3.78 4.46
N LEU A 212 16.76 -4.04 5.70
CA LEU A 212 16.39 -3.22 6.84
C LEU A 212 16.93 -1.81 6.67
N PRO A 213 16.27 -0.79 7.24
CA PRO A 213 16.80 0.56 7.30
C PRO A 213 18.16 0.56 8.00
N GLU A 214 19.14 1.25 7.41
CA GLU A 214 20.54 1.20 7.84
C GLU A 214 20.76 1.79 9.25
N TRP A 215 20.03 2.85 9.59
CA TRP A 215 20.31 3.65 10.79
C TRP A 215 19.23 3.58 11.87
N LEU A 216 18.03 3.12 11.56
CA LEU A 216 17.03 2.89 12.60
C LEU A 216 17.46 1.72 13.49
N ASP A 217 17.33 1.89 14.81
CA ASP A 217 17.61 0.84 15.79
C ASP A 217 16.53 -0.25 15.72
N ILE A 218 16.63 -1.06 14.68
CA ILE A 218 15.72 -2.17 14.38
C ILE A 218 16.51 -3.46 14.36
N THR A 219 16.17 -4.36 15.28
CA THR A 219 16.62 -5.75 15.21
C THR A 219 15.53 -6.57 14.54
N ASN A 220 15.85 -7.24 13.43
CA ASN A 220 14.89 -8.12 12.79
C ASN A 220 14.62 -9.34 13.67
N THR A 221 13.46 -9.36 14.29
CA THR A 221 12.96 -10.45 15.14
C THR A 221 11.84 -11.23 14.46
N LEU A 222 11.57 -10.98 13.19
CA LEU A 222 10.54 -11.69 12.43
C LEU A 222 10.93 -13.18 12.34
N GLN A 223 9.95 -14.01 12.61
CA GLN A 223 10.05 -15.45 12.39
C GLN A 223 9.43 -15.80 11.04
N PRO A 224 9.86 -16.89 10.40
CA PRO A 224 9.17 -17.40 9.22
C PRO A 224 7.68 -17.61 9.51
N VAL A 225 6.83 -17.11 8.63
CA VAL A 225 5.38 -17.25 8.77
C VAL A 225 5.00 -18.72 8.58
N THR A 226 4.28 -19.27 9.53
CA THR A 226 3.73 -20.64 9.42
C THR A 226 2.54 -20.67 8.46
N GLN A 227 2.25 -21.85 7.90
CA GLN A 227 1.10 -22.00 7.02
C GLN A 227 -0.23 -21.68 7.72
N GLN A 228 -0.35 -21.99 9.01
CA GLN A 228 -1.53 -21.69 9.80
C GLN A 228 -1.72 -20.16 9.98
N GLU A 229 -0.66 -19.44 10.26
CA GLU A 229 -0.69 -17.97 10.35
C GLU A 229 -1.06 -17.36 9.00
N LEU A 230 -0.45 -17.83 7.92
CA LEU A 230 -0.76 -17.39 6.57
C LEU A 230 -2.25 -17.57 6.24
N TRP A 231 -2.82 -18.74 6.54
CA TRP A 231 -4.24 -19.00 6.30
C TRP A 231 -5.14 -18.08 7.13
N LYS A 232 -4.81 -17.87 8.40
CA LYS A 232 -5.57 -16.98 9.29
C LYS A 232 -5.58 -15.54 8.76
N GLU A 233 -4.43 -15.01 8.37
CA GLU A 233 -4.31 -13.66 7.82
C GLU A 233 -5.01 -13.54 6.46
N SER A 234 -4.84 -14.53 5.60
CA SER A 234 -5.53 -14.58 4.31
C SER A 234 -7.05 -14.61 4.47
N SER A 235 -7.57 -15.36 5.42
CA SER A 235 -9.00 -15.38 5.73
C SER A 235 -9.49 -14.06 6.30
N TYR A 236 -8.70 -13.40 7.16
CA TYR A 236 -9.03 -12.08 7.70
C TYR A 236 -9.21 -11.04 6.58
N TYR A 237 -8.21 -10.88 5.71
CA TYR A 237 -8.28 -9.90 4.62
C TYR A 237 -9.34 -10.25 3.57
N SER A 238 -9.55 -11.54 3.29
CA SER A 238 -10.60 -12.01 2.39
C SER A 238 -12.00 -11.69 2.94
N ASN A 239 -12.24 -11.93 4.24
CA ASN A 239 -13.50 -11.58 4.88
C ASN A 239 -13.72 -10.06 4.86
N LEU A 240 -12.71 -9.27 5.22
CA LEU A 240 -12.80 -7.81 5.18
C LEU A 240 -13.09 -7.30 3.75
N TYR A 241 -12.50 -7.92 2.72
CA TYR A 241 -12.79 -7.60 1.32
C TYR A 241 -14.24 -7.85 0.94
N ILE A 242 -14.82 -8.96 1.42
CA ILE A 242 -16.22 -9.32 1.17
C ILE A 242 -17.16 -8.42 1.98
N ASP A 243 -16.88 -8.21 3.25
CA ASP A 243 -17.73 -7.43 4.16
C ASP A 243 -17.86 -5.97 3.75
N THR A 244 -16.82 -5.42 3.14
CA THR A 244 -16.79 -4.04 2.62
C THR A 244 -17.35 -3.89 1.20
N THR A 245 -17.87 -4.97 0.59
CA THR A 245 -18.50 -4.93 -0.73
C THR A 245 -19.88 -4.27 -0.65
N GLU A 246 -20.15 -3.24 -1.47
CA GLU A 246 -21.40 -2.49 -1.46
C GLU A 246 -22.05 -2.41 -2.86
N SER A 247 -21.27 -2.19 -3.90
CA SER A 247 -21.75 -1.98 -5.27
C SER A 247 -21.80 -3.29 -6.08
N LEU A 248 -22.58 -3.27 -7.17
CA LEU A 248 -22.62 -4.35 -8.15
C LEU A 248 -21.23 -4.65 -8.74
N GLN A 249 -20.47 -3.60 -9.07
CA GLN A 249 -19.12 -3.75 -9.60
C GLN A 249 -18.18 -4.43 -8.60
N GLU A 250 -18.29 -4.10 -7.31
CA GLU A 250 -17.49 -4.75 -6.26
C GLU A 250 -17.88 -6.23 -6.08
N ILE A 251 -19.15 -6.60 -6.25
CA ILE A 251 -19.60 -7.99 -6.29
C ILE A 251 -18.96 -8.74 -7.46
N VAL A 252 -18.97 -8.14 -8.64
CA VAL A 252 -18.31 -8.68 -9.84
C VAL A 252 -16.82 -8.88 -9.60
N ASP A 253 -16.14 -7.95 -8.93
CA ASP A 253 -14.72 -8.06 -8.59
C ASP A 253 -14.46 -9.22 -7.60
N VAL A 254 -15.33 -9.44 -6.62
CA VAL A 254 -15.22 -10.59 -5.72
C VAL A 254 -15.41 -11.90 -6.49
N ILE A 255 -16.41 -12.02 -7.38
CA ILE A 255 -16.62 -13.20 -8.22
C ILE A 255 -15.37 -13.48 -9.08
N ASN A 256 -14.79 -12.46 -9.66
CA ASN A 256 -13.55 -12.59 -10.44
C ASN A 256 -12.35 -13.05 -9.59
N SER A 257 -12.39 -12.82 -8.29
CA SER A 257 -11.32 -13.14 -7.34
C SER A 257 -11.55 -14.43 -6.54
N VAL A 258 -12.63 -15.21 -6.79
CA VAL A 258 -12.98 -16.38 -5.98
C VAL A 258 -11.91 -17.46 -5.92
N ASN A 259 -11.05 -17.57 -6.92
CA ASN A 259 -9.91 -18.50 -6.92
C ASN A 259 -8.81 -18.10 -5.93
N HIS A 260 -8.85 -16.88 -5.41
CA HIS A 260 -7.93 -16.34 -4.41
C HIS A 260 -8.58 -16.26 -3.01
N LEU A 261 -9.82 -16.67 -2.85
CA LEU A 261 -10.48 -16.74 -1.54
C LEU A 261 -10.14 -18.06 -0.85
N THR A 262 -10.10 -18.07 0.48
CA THR A 262 -10.08 -19.30 1.27
C THR A 262 -11.46 -19.97 1.24
N ASP A 263 -11.54 -21.28 1.51
CA ASP A 263 -12.81 -22.02 1.42
C ASP A 263 -13.87 -21.47 2.41
N ASP A 264 -13.45 -21.15 3.64
CA ASP A 264 -14.34 -20.54 4.64
C ASP A 264 -14.87 -19.18 4.18
N THR A 265 -14.00 -18.39 3.54
CA THR A 265 -14.36 -17.08 3.01
C THR A 265 -15.28 -17.18 1.81
N LEU A 266 -15.11 -18.20 0.97
CA LEU A 266 -16.01 -18.46 -0.15
C LEU A 266 -17.44 -18.79 0.34
N LEU A 267 -17.57 -19.58 1.40
CA LEU A 267 -18.87 -19.86 2.02
C LEU A 267 -19.51 -18.58 2.60
N SER A 268 -18.73 -17.75 3.26
CA SER A 268 -19.19 -16.44 3.77
C SER A 268 -19.70 -15.56 2.63
N PHE A 269 -18.95 -15.47 1.53
CA PHE A 269 -19.34 -14.72 0.34
C PHE A 269 -20.66 -15.25 -0.25
N THR A 270 -20.79 -16.58 -0.38
CA THR A 270 -22.01 -17.20 -0.90
C THR A 270 -23.24 -16.79 -0.08
N ASN A 271 -23.13 -16.82 1.24
CA ASN A 271 -24.22 -16.44 2.14
C ASN A 271 -24.56 -14.94 2.02
N GLN A 272 -23.59 -14.08 1.87
CA GLN A 272 -23.80 -12.64 1.67
C GLN A 272 -24.40 -12.35 0.29
N LEU A 273 -23.90 -13.01 -0.76
CA LEU A 273 -24.40 -12.85 -2.11
C LEU A 273 -25.88 -13.24 -2.19
N ASN A 274 -26.26 -14.41 -1.65
CA ASN A 274 -27.65 -14.86 -1.62
C ASN A 274 -28.58 -13.87 -0.93
N LYS A 275 -28.17 -13.24 0.18
CA LYS A 275 -28.95 -12.19 0.84
C LYS A 275 -29.12 -10.94 -0.03
N ARG A 276 -28.08 -10.55 -0.76
CA ARG A 276 -28.11 -9.35 -1.62
C ARG A 276 -28.92 -9.57 -2.89
N LEU A 277 -28.85 -10.77 -3.47
CA LEU A 277 -29.60 -11.14 -4.66
C LEU A 277 -31.12 -11.00 -4.49
N GLN A 278 -31.62 -11.18 -3.26
CA GLN A 278 -33.04 -10.99 -2.95
C GLN A 278 -33.52 -9.54 -3.16
N ASN A 279 -32.61 -8.57 -3.05
CA ASN A 279 -32.90 -7.13 -3.16
C ASN A 279 -32.38 -6.52 -4.46
N MET A 280 -31.79 -7.32 -5.37
CA MET A 280 -31.28 -6.84 -6.65
C MET A 280 -32.39 -6.75 -7.70
N THR A 281 -32.21 -5.82 -8.65
CA THR A 281 -33.02 -5.76 -9.86
C THR A 281 -32.74 -6.95 -10.77
N ASP A 282 -33.67 -7.35 -11.62
CA ASP A 282 -33.46 -8.45 -12.57
C ASP A 282 -32.28 -8.20 -13.50
N LYS A 283 -32.08 -6.94 -13.90
CA LYS A 283 -30.94 -6.52 -14.70
C LYS A 283 -29.61 -6.74 -13.97
N ASP A 284 -29.54 -6.42 -12.68
CA ASP A 284 -28.31 -6.62 -11.88
C ASP A 284 -28.06 -8.11 -11.64
N ARG A 285 -29.11 -8.90 -11.41
CA ARG A 285 -29.01 -10.37 -11.31
C ARG A 285 -28.45 -10.98 -12.58
N GLN A 286 -28.94 -10.54 -13.75
CA GLN A 286 -28.44 -11.00 -15.04
C GLN A 286 -26.93 -10.74 -15.18
N VAL A 287 -26.45 -9.54 -14.81
CA VAL A 287 -25.00 -9.22 -14.84
C VAL A 287 -24.21 -10.17 -13.93
N VAL A 288 -24.69 -10.41 -12.70
CA VAL A 288 -24.04 -11.34 -11.76
C VAL A 288 -24.01 -12.76 -12.33
N TRP A 289 -25.11 -13.22 -12.89
CA TRP A 289 -25.25 -14.55 -13.50
C TRP A 289 -24.27 -14.77 -14.66
N GLU A 290 -24.20 -13.82 -15.60
CA GLU A 290 -23.27 -13.88 -16.74
C GLU A 290 -21.81 -13.95 -16.28
N VAL A 291 -21.43 -13.16 -15.25
CA VAL A 291 -20.09 -13.18 -14.69
C VAL A 291 -19.77 -14.50 -14.00
N LEU A 292 -20.75 -15.07 -13.25
CA LEU A 292 -20.60 -16.37 -12.62
C LEU A 292 -20.41 -17.48 -13.67
N LEU A 293 -21.23 -17.53 -14.72
CA LEU A 293 -21.09 -18.52 -15.80
C LEU A 293 -19.72 -18.42 -16.47
N LYS A 294 -19.27 -17.21 -16.77
CA LYS A 294 -17.94 -16.99 -17.35
C LYS A 294 -16.83 -17.48 -16.42
N LYS A 295 -16.97 -17.24 -15.11
CA LYS A 295 -15.98 -17.68 -14.12
C LYS A 295 -15.97 -19.19 -13.96
N ILE A 296 -17.15 -19.84 -13.88
CA ILE A 296 -17.32 -21.29 -13.82
C ILE A 296 -16.64 -21.94 -15.03
N ASN A 297 -16.95 -21.49 -16.23
CA ASN A 297 -16.36 -22.03 -17.46
C ASN A 297 -14.83 -21.92 -17.50
N ASN A 298 -14.28 -20.84 -16.93
CA ASN A 298 -12.83 -20.65 -16.85
C ASN A 298 -12.17 -21.56 -15.80
N LEU A 299 -12.84 -21.88 -14.72
CA LEU A 299 -12.35 -22.78 -13.68
C LEU A 299 -12.48 -24.25 -14.13
N ASP A 300 -13.61 -24.67 -14.70
CA ASP A 300 -13.83 -26.02 -15.22
C ASP A 300 -12.77 -26.42 -16.26
N ARG A 301 -12.34 -25.47 -17.10
CA ARG A 301 -11.27 -25.74 -18.12
C ARG A 301 -9.89 -25.98 -17.50
N ARG A 302 -9.64 -25.52 -16.28
CA ARG A 302 -8.34 -25.58 -15.62
C ARG A 302 -8.24 -26.72 -14.59
N SER A 303 -9.35 -27.19 -14.08
CA SER A 303 -9.42 -28.25 -13.09
C SER A 303 -9.64 -29.59 -13.80
N LYS A 304 -8.84 -30.62 -13.45
CA LYS A 304 -9.04 -32.00 -13.92
C LYS A 304 -10.04 -32.76 -13.07
N ASP A 305 -10.23 -32.33 -11.85
CA ASP A 305 -11.17 -32.88 -10.88
C ASP A 305 -12.25 -31.85 -10.56
N GLU A 306 -13.42 -32.32 -10.12
CA GLU A 306 -14.55 -31.47 -9.77
C GLU A 306 -14.22 -30.59 -8.55
N ASP A 307 -13.76 -29.35 -8.83
CA ASP A 307 -13.39 -28.39 -7.81
C ASP A 307 -14.63 -28.00 -6.98
N GLU A 308 -14.55 -28.13 -5.65
CA GLU A 308 -15.64 -27.80 -4.74
C GLU A 308 -16.11 -26.35 -4.91
N ARG A 309 -15.21 -25.45 -5.26
CA ARG A 309 -15.52 -24.05 -5.59
C ARG A 309 -16.43 -23.92 -6.79
N VAL A 310 -16.19 -24.74 -7.81
CA VAL A 310 -17.04 -24.78 -9.02
C VAL A 310 -18.45 -25.26 -8.68
N LYS A 311 -18.58 -26.27 -7.80
CA LYS A 311 -19.90 -26.74 -7.33
C LYS A 311 -20.68 -25.64 -6.61
N ILE A 312 -19.99 -24.90 -5.72
CA ILE A 312 -20.59 -23.78 -4.99
C ILE A 312 -21.08 -22.71 -5.96
N LEU A 313 -20.23 -22.31 -6.92
CA LEU A 313 -20.57 -21.29 -7.91
C LEU A 313 -21.70 -21.74 -8.85
N LYS A 314 -21.72 -23.00 -9.29
CA LYS A 314 -22.80 -23.57 -10.10
C LYS A 314 -24.13 -23.53 -9.35
N LYS A 315 -24.15 -23.84 -8.04
CA LYS A 315 -25.34 -23.73 -7.21
C LYS A 315 -25.85 -22.29 -7.16
N ILE A 316 -24.99 -21.32 -6.90
CA ILE A 316 -25.38 -19.90 -6.90
C ILE A 316 -25.93 -19.49 -8.27
N ALA A 317 -25.26 -19.86 -9.37
CA ALA A 317 -25.70 -19.52 -10.71
C ALA A 317 -27.09 -20.11 -11.03
N SER A 318 -27.36 -21.32 -10.59
CA SER A 318 -28.70 -21.95 -10.74
C SER A 318 -29.80 -21.24 -9.93
N ASP A 319 -29.43 -20.72 -8.72
CA ASP A 319 -30.39 -20.02 -7.84
C ASP A 319 -30.80 -18.63 -8.39
N ILE A 320 -30.04 -18.06 -9.33
CA ILE A 320 -30.24 -16.72 -9.89
C ILE A 320 -30.43 -16.70 -11.42
N GLU A 321 -30.58 -17.89 -12.00
CA GLU A 321 -30.85 -18.02 -13.44
C GLU A 321 -32.07 -17.17 -13.82
N PRO A 322 -31.96 -16.26 -14.80
CA PRO A 322 -33.09 -15.47 -15.26
C PRO A 322 -34.19 -16.38 -15.76
N GLU A 323 -35.42 -16.13 -15.36
CA GLU A 323 -36.57 -16.78 -16.01
C GLU A 323 -36.53 -16.37 -17.48
N ASP A 324 -36.48 -17.39 -18.38
CA ASP A 324 -36.54 -17.13 -19.83
C ASP A 324 -37.88 -16.49 -20.17
N ASP A 325 -37.92 -15.17 -20.23
CA ASP A 325 -38.98 -14.41 -20.92
C ASP A 325 -38.81 -14.59 -22.45
N LEU A 326 -38.82 -15.83 -22.91
CA LEU A 326 -39.00 -16.18 -24.31
C LEU A 326 -40.53 -16.34 -24.57
N CYS A 327 -41.19 -15.19 -24.69
CA CYS A 327 -42.46 -15.07 -25.40
C CYS A 327 -42.50 -13.76 -26.19
#